data_d7e0924fff0e831494a3d9cff912a297
#
_entry.id   d7e0924fff0e831494a3d9cff912a297
#
_cell.length_a   1.000
_cell.length_b   1.000
_cell.length_c   1.000
_cell.angle_alpha   90.00
_cell.angle_beta   90.00
_cell.angle_gamma   90.00
#
_symmetry.space_group_name_H-M   'P 1'
#
loop_
_entity.id
_entity.type
_entity.pdbx_description
1 polymer ?
#
loop_
_entity_poly.entity_id
_entity_poly.type
_entity_poly.pdbx_seq_one_letter_code
_entity_poly.pdbx_strand_id
1 'polypeptide(L)' 'MPPYKAMAHIHSLDGEKREVTILEHKGGYNYIVEYNGVKCTAIFNGYTGSYYADDKYGIIKEN' A
#
# COMPACT_ATOMS: atom_id res chain seq x y z
N MET A 1 -7.81 7.18 12.57
CA MET A 1 -8.87 6.30 12.02
C MET A 1 -8.78 6.26 10.50
N PRO A 2 -8.84 5.11 9.88
CA PRO A 2 -8.94 5.04 8.44
C PRO A 2 -10.24 5.64 7.92
N PRO A 3 -10.25 6.17 6.71
CA PRO A 3 -9.12 6.20 5.77
C PRO A 3 -8.16 7.38 6.03
N TYR A 4 -6.89 7.18 5.69
CA TYR A 4 -5.90 8.25 5.76
C TYR A 4 -4.81 7.99 4.72
N LYS A 5 -4.02 9.04 4.43
CA LYS A 5 -2.94 8.93 3.44
C LYS A 5 -1.65 8.49 4.10
N ALA A 6 -0.87 7.69 3.37
CA ALA A 6 0.45 7.25 3.83
C ALA A 6 1.30 6.93 2.61
N MET A 7 2.60 6.77 2.84
CA MET A 7 3.52 6.41 1.76
C MET A 7 3.70 4.90 1.74
N ALA A 8 3.65 4.33 0.55
CA ALA A 8 3.86 2.90 0.36
C ALA A 8 4.73 2.64 -0.86
N HIS A 9 5.58 1.63 -0.76
CA HIS A 9 6.27 1.11 -1.92
C HIS A 9 5.30 0.17 -2.64
N ILE A 10 5.17 0.30 -3.94
CA ILE A 10 4.28 -0.56 -4.73
C ILE A 10 5.13 -1.47 -5.59
N HIS A 11 5.07 -2.76 -5.29
CA HIS A 11 5.95 -3.76 -5.89
C HIS A 11 5.89 -3.75 -7.42
N SER A 12 4.70 -3.67 -8.00
CA SER A 12 4.51 -3.72 -9.45
C SER A 12 4.88 -2.42 -10.17
N LEU A 13 5.15 -1.34 -9.41
CA LEU A 13 5.46 -0.03 -9.97
C LEU A 13 6.88 0.39 -9.57
N ASP A 14 7.86 -0.45 -9.86
CA ASP A 14 9.29 -0.18 -9.62
C ASP A 14 9.74 -0.12 -8.15
N GLY A 15 8.81 -0.30 -7.22
CA GLY A 15 9.14 -0.31 -5.79
C GLY A 15 9.38 1.06 -5.17
N GLU A 16 9.19 2.15 -5.89
CA GLU A 16 9.35 3.49 -5.31
C GLU A 16 8.14 3.87 -4.47
N LYS A 17 8.35 4.79 -3.53
CA LYS A 17 7.28 5.25 -2.64
C LYS A 17 6.26 6.07 -3.40
N ARG A 18 4.99 5.81 -3.12
CA ARG A 18 3.88 6.60 -3.63
C ARG A 18 2.87 6.82 -2.52
N GLU A 19 2.12 7.90 -2.62
CA GLU A 19 1.07 8.16 -1.64
C GLU A 19 -0.14 7.28 -1.93
N VAL A 20 -0.54 6.52 -0.93
CA VAL A 20 -1.71 5.64 -1.03
C VAL A 20 -2.71 6.02 0.04
N THR A 21 -3.93 5.54 -0.08
CA THR A 21 -4.94 5.68 0.97
C THR A 21 -5.00 4.39 1.75
N ILE A 22 -4.80 4.49 3.07
CA ILE A 22 -4.97 3.35 3.97
C ILE A 22 -6.47 3.25 4.27
N LEU A 23 -7.09 2.17 3.85
CA LEU A 23 -8.53 1.98 4.00
C LEU A 23 -8.88 1.23 5.28
N GLU A 24 -8.05 0.26 5.65
CA GLU A 24 -8.41 -0.66 6.72
C GLU A 24 -7.18 -1.31 7.31
N HIS A 25 -7.22 -1.58 8.61
CA HIS A 25 -6.20 -2.36 9.31
C HIS A 25 -6.75 -3.78 9.49
N LYS A 26 -6.06 -4.76 8.94
CA LYS A 26 -6.53 -6.16 8.94
C LYS A 26 -5.93 -6.99 10.07
N GLY A 27 -5.25 -6.35 11.01
CA GLY A 27 -4.62 -7.04 12.14
C GLY A 27 -3.12 -7.20 11.92
N GLY A 28 -2.35 -7.18 13.01
CA GLY A 28 -0.90 -7.26 12.93
C GLY A 28 -0.35 -6.12 12.09
N TYR A 29 0.45 -6.46 11.10
CA TYR A 29 1.05 -5.49 10.19
C TYR A 29 0.34 -5.42 8.84
N ASN A 30 -0.83 -6.04 8.71
CA ASN A 30 -1.54 -6.15 7.45
C ASN A 30 -2.58 -5.04 7.30
N TYR A 31 -2.61 -4.41 6.13
CA TYR A 31 -3.50 -3.29 5.83
C TYR A 31 -4.07 -3.45 4.44
N ILE A 32 -5.22 -2.80 4.22
CA ILE A 32 -5.78 -2.66 2.88
C ILE A 32 -5.52 -1.23 2.44
N VAL A 33 -4.90 -1.07 1.28
CA VAL A 33 -4.57 0.24 0.72
C VAL A 33 -5.18 0.39 -0.66
N GLU A 34 -5.32 1.65 -1.07
CA GLU A 34 -5.84 1.96 -2.39
C GLU A 34 -4.90 2.92 -3.09
N TYR A 35 -4.57 2.64 -4.32
CA TYR A 35 -3.79 3.52 -5.17
C TYR A 35 -4.43 3.56 -6.55
N ASN A 36 -4.70 4.77 -7.03
CA ASN A 36 -5.25 4.97 -8.37
C ASN A 36 -6.52 4.13 -8.63
N GLY A 37 -7.38 4.04 -7.60
CA GLY A 37 -8.64 3.33 -7.69
C GLY A 37 -8.55 1.82 -7.49
N VAL A 38 -7.35 1.28 -7.26
CA VAL A 38 -7.13 -0.16 -7.09
C VAL A 38 -6.78 -0.48 -5.64
N LYS A 39 -7.48 -1.43 -5.06
CA LYS A 39 -7.24 -1.87 -3.69
C LYS A 39 -6.31 -3.07 -3.67
N CYS A 40 -5.42 -3.11 -2.70
CA CYS A 40 -4.59 -4.29 -2.48
C CYS A 40 -4.13 -4.35 -1.04
N THR A 41 -3.54 -5.49 -0.68
CA THR A 41 -2.98 -5.70 0.65
C THR A 41 -1.61 -5.04 0.75
N ALA A 42 -1.33 -4.43 1.89
CA ALA A 42 0.00 -3.89 2.16
C ALA A 42 0.45 -4.34 3.54
N ILE A 43 1.76 -4.39 3.72
CA ILE A 43 2.37 -4.76 5.00
C ILE A 43 3.18 -3.57 5.49
N PHE A 44 3.01 -3.22 6.74
CA PHE A 44 3.79 -2.17 7.37
C PHE A 44 5.12 -2.74 7.86
N ASN A 45 6.22 -2.09 7.48
CA ASN A 45 7.55 -2.48 7.92
C ASN A 45 8.02 -1.49 8.99
N GLY A 46 8.14 -1.96 10.23
CA GLY A 46 8.54 -1.11 11.35
C GLY A 46 9.99 -0.64 11.28
N TYR A 47 10.84 -1.33 10.55
CA TYR A 47 12.24 -0.93 10.40
C TYR A 47 12.39 0.29 9.50
N THR A 48 11.62 0.33 8.42
CA THR A 48 11.69 1.45 7.47
C THR A 48 10.63 2.49 7.74
N GLY A 49 9.61 2.16 8.52
CA GLY A 49 8.49 3.05 8.77
C GLY A 49 7.58 3.24 7.58
N SER A 50 7.63 2.34 6.61
CA SER A 50 6.88 2.45 5.37
C SER A 50 5.99 1.24 5.15
N TYR A 51 4.96 1.43 4.34
CA TYR A 51 4.11 0.34 3.90
C TYR A 51 4.67 -0.24 2.59
N TYR A 52 4.43 -1.52 2.37
CA TYR A 52 4.82 -2.20 1.14
C TYR A 52 3.59 -2.89 0.56
N ALA A 53 3.07 -2.34 -0.53
CA ALA A 53 1.88 -2.88 -1.19
C ALA A 53 2.26 -4.12 -1.99
N ASP A 54 1.62 -5.24 -1.68
CA ASP A 54 1.92 -6.52 -2.29
C ASP A 54 1.02 -6.73 -3.51
N ASP A 55 1.36 -6.09 -4.61
CA ASP A 55 0.61 -6.20 -5.86
C ASP A 55 1.33 -7.12 -6.84
N LYS A 56 1.39 -8.42 -6.48
CA LYS A 56 2.14 -9.39 -7.29
C LYS A 56 1.54 -9.63 -8.67
N TYR A 57 0.28 -9.33 -8.86
CA TYR A 57 -0.38 -9.57 -10.15
C TYR A 57 -0.36 -8.35 -11.06
N GLY A 58 0.22 -7.25 -10.60
CA GLY A 58 0.33 -6.04 -11.41
C GLY A 58 -0.99 -5.37 -11.75
N ILE A 59 -1.97 -5.45 -10.85
CA ILE A 59 -3.28 -4.84 -11.07
C ILE A 59 -3.27 -3.34 -10.82
N ILE A 60 -2.32 -2.85 -10.03
CA ILE A 60 -2.18 -1.41 -9.82
C ILE A 60 -1.48 -0.80 -11.02
N LYS A 61 -2.07 0.25 -11.58
CA LYS A 61 -1.52 0.94 -12.74
C LYS A 61 -1.33 2.41 -12.43
N GLU A 62 -0.32 3.00 -13.05
CA GLU A 62 -0.16 4.45 -13.09
C GLU A 62 -0.72 4.99 -14.38
N ASN A 63 -1.32 6.14 -14.32
CA ASN A 63 -1.80 6.81 -15.52
C ASN A 63 -0.66 7.55 -16.20
#